data_2dafcb755ee89eb4bddd5f84476cc147
#
_entry.id   2dafcb755ee89eb4bddd5f84476cc147
#
_cell.length_a   1.000
_cell.length_b   1.000
_cell.length_c   1.000
_cell.angle_alpha   90.00
_cell.angle_beta   90.00
_cell.angle_gamma   90.00
#
_symmetry.space_group_name_H-M   'P 1'
#
loop_
_entity.id
_entity.type
_entity.pdbx_description
1 polymer ?
#
loop_
_entity_poly.entity_id
_entity_poly.type
_entity_poly.pdbx_seq_one_letter_code
_entity_poly.pdbx_strand_id
1 'polypeptide(L)'
;MVIHQPSTLKEAVKLRHEIENSSYLAGGTEVLRLGSSIDSNAELIDINALLDKSIVERDGKIFIGGGASLQSIKDSEILPDFIKNAASFCSSFEKRNSATIGGNIALKRDDSYMLASLVAAEAEVIIECHAGEKIKPISVYIEKACKGVVKYIVIPSGRKGWSKKIAISSASRAILIAAESEGVYALSVSGSPLAFSKDKDLYKSIEFKSDYRASAEYKKYLASVVFDERR
;
A
#
# COMPACT_ATOMS: atom_id res chain seq x y z
N MET A 1 -13.60 -23.43 5.38
CA MET A 1 -12.91 -22.14 5.69
C MET A 1 -13.40 -21.70 7.06
N VAL A 2 -12.50 -21.50 8.03
CA VAL A 2 -12.83 -21.03 9.38
C VAL A 2 -12.63 -19.52 9.41
N ILE A 3 -13.55 -18.77 10.02
CA ILE A 3 -13.47 -17.32 10.19
C ILE A 3 -13.61 -17.01 11.68
N HIS A 4 -12.55 -16.41 12.23
CA HIS A 4 -12.53 -15.91 13.60
C HIS A 4 -13.00 -14.46 13.63
N GLN A 5 -13.80 -14.09 14.64
CA GLN A 5 -14.34 -12.75 14.83
C GLN A 5 -13.89 -12.20 16.20
N PRO A 6 -12.64 -11.71 16.29
CA PRO A 6 -12.14 -11.12 17.54
C PRO A 6 -12.88 -9.84 17.88
N SER A 7 -12.95 -9.54 19.19
CA SER A 7 -13.59 -8.33 19.71
C SER A 7 -12.66 -7.11 19.73
N THR A 8 -11.35 -7.33 19.60
CA THR A 8 -10.32 -6.27 19.64
C THR A 8 -9.16 -6.56 18.70
N LEU A 9 -8.43 -5.52 18.27
CA LEU A 9 -7.21 -5.70 17.47
C LEU A 9 -6.13 -6.49 18.22
N LYS A 10 -6.04 -6.35 19.55
CA LYS A 10 -5.10 -7.13 20.39
C LYS A 10 -5.42 -8.63 20.32
N GLU A 11 -6.69 -8.98 20.42
CA GLU A 11 -7.15 -10.36 20.25
C GLU A 11 -6.87 -10.89 18.85
N ALA A 12 -7.15 -10.08 17.81
CA ALA A 12 -6.83 -10.44 16.42
C ALA A 12 -5.36 -10.75 16.23
N VAL A 13 -4.48 -9.92 16.79
CA VAL A 13 -3.03 -10.12 16.71
C VAL A 13 -2.60 -11.36 17.49
N LYS A 14 -3.20 -11.62 18.64
CA LYS A 14 -2.96 -12.86 19.43
C LYS A 14 -3.31 -14.09 18.59
N LEU A 15 -4.53 -14.16 18.04
CA LEU A 15 -4.98 -15.26 17.17
C LEU A 15 -4.02 -15.46 15.98
N ARG A 16 -3.56 -14.37 15.35
CA ARG A 16 -2.62 -14.44 14.22
C ARG A 16 -1.25 -15.04 14.60
N HIS A 17 -0.88 -14.94 15.86
CA HIS A 17 0.35 -15.57 16.39
C HIS A 17 0.13 -17.02 16.79
N GLU A 18 -1.03 -17.37 17.32
CA GLU A 18 -1.39 -18.71 17.78
C GLU A 18 -1.74 -19.66 16.63
N ILE A 19 -2.40 -19.15 15.59
CA ILE A 19 -2.81 -19.93 14.41
C ILE A 19 -1.79 -19.70 13.28
N GLU A 20 -0.92 -20.67 13.06
CA GLU A 20 0.19 -20.54 12.12
C GLU A 20 -0.29 -20.25 10.68
N ASN A 21 -1.24 -21.06 10.17
CA ASN A 21 -1.84 -20.87 8.85
C ASN A 21 -3.09 -20.00 8.95
N SER A 22 -2.93 -18.72 9.29
CA SER A 22 -4.02 -17.77 9.33
C SER A 22 -3.72 -16.51 8.52
N SER A 23 -4.74 -15.70 8.24
CA SER A 23 -4.60 -14.43 7.55
C SER A 23 -5.66 -13.43 8.02
N TYR A 24 -5.30 -12.13 8.07
CA TYR A 24 -6.31 -11.12 8.36
C TYR A 24 -7.26 -10.93 7.17
N LEU A 25 -8.55 -10.80 7.49
CA LEU A 25 -9.60 -10.42 6.57
C LEU A 25 -10.06 -9.00 6.91
N ALA A 26 -9.78 -8.04 6.02
CA ALA A 26 -10.31 -6.69 6.06
C ALA A 26 -11.27 -6.51 4.87
N GLY A 27 -10.84 -5.84 3.79
CA GLY A 27 -11.66 -5.68 2.59
C GLY A 27 -11.78 -6.92 1.68
N GLY A 28 -11.05 -7.99 1.94
CA GLY A 28 -11.15 -9.28 1.24
C GLY A 28 -10.65 -9.31 -0.22
N THR A 29 -10.32 -8.19 -0.83
CA THR A 29 -10.06 -8.06 -2.28
C THR A 29 -8.84 -8.84 -2.79
N GLU A 30 -7.92 -9.21 -1.91
CA GLU A 30 -6.77 -10.07 -2.25
C GLU A 30 -6.85 -11.44 -1.57
N VAL A 31 -7.27 -11.50 -0.31
CA VAL A 31 -7.38 -12.75 0.47
C VAL A 31 -8.39 -13.72 -0.16
N LEU A 32 -9.54 -13.19 -0.60
CA LEU A 32 -10.62 -13.98 -1.20
C LEU A 32 -10.55 -14.06 -2.74
N ARG A 33 -9.51 -13.50 -3.34
CA ARG A 33 -9.37 -13.50 -4.80
C ARG A 33 -8.98 -14.88 -5.30
N LEU A 34 -9.60 -15.31 -6.41
CA LEU A 34 -9.20 -16.54 -7.12
C LEU A 34 -7.72 -16.42 -7.53
N GLY A 35 -6.91 -17.42 -7.22
CA GLY A 35 -5.47 -17.41 -7.43
C GLY A 35 -4.72 -16.45 -6.50
N SER A 36 -5.25 -16.20 -5.31
CA SER A 36 -4.53 -15.53 -4.24
C SER A 36 -3.25 -16.28 -3.88
N SER A 37 -2.23 -15.55 -3.41
CA SER A 37 -1.03 -16.15 -2.79
C SER A 37 -1.29 -16.64 -1.35
N ILE A 38 -2.47 -16.36 -0.80
CA ILE A 38 -2.91 -16.83 0.51
C ILE A 38 -3.43 -18.27 0.36
N ASP A 39 -2.96 -19.16 1.23
CA ASP A 39 -3.41 -20.55 1.25
C ASP A 39 -4.94 -20.61 1.35
N SER A 40 -5.58 -21.36 0.47
CA SER A 40 -7.04 -21.57 0.48
C SER A 40 -7.56 -22.24 1.75
N ASN A 41 -6.69 -22.94 2.48
CA ASN A 41 -6.98 -23.58 3.76
C ASN A 41 -6.63 -22.68 4.96
N ALA A 42 -6.12 -21.48 4.74
CA ALA A 42 -5.84 -20.57 5.84
C ALA A 42 -7.12 -20.19 6.60
N GLU A 43 -7.00 -20.12 7.91
CA GLU A 43 -8.05 -19.58 8.76
C GLU A 43 -8.05 -18.05 8.66
N LEU A 44 -9.22 -17.46 8.57
CA LEU A 44 -9.35 -16.01 8.41
C LEU A 44 -9.69 -15.35 9.76
N ILE A 45 -9.05 -14.24 10.03
CA ILE A 45 -9.30 -13.42 11.21
C ILE A 45 -9.94 -12.13 10.72
N ASP A 46 -11.24 -11.98 10.91
CA ASP A 46 -11.99 -10.81 10.46
C ASP A 46 -11.69 -9.60 11.36
N ILE A 47 -11.07 -8.59 10.77
CA ILE A 47 -10.72 -7.34 11.45
C ILE A 47 -11.48 -6.14 10.89
N ASN A 48 -12.38 -6.33 9.93
CA ASN A 48 -12.99 -5.21 9.20
C ASN A 48 -13.78 -4.26 10.12
N ALA A 49 -14.52 -4.80 11.09
CA ALA A 49 -15.27 -4.00 12.05
C ALA A 49 -14.40 -3.32 13.11
N LEU A 50 -13.17 -3.79 13.30
CA LEU A 50 -12.23 -3.29 14.31
C LEU A 50 -11.35 -2.14 13.81
N LEU A 51 -11.27 -1.95 12.48
CA LEU A 51 -10.43 -0.95 11.86
C LEU A 51 -11.15 0.40 11.80
N ASP A 52 -10.44 1.46 12.19
CA ASP A 52 -10.87 2.83 11.92
C ASP A 52 -10.89 3.08 10.41
N LYS A 53 -11.92 3.74 9.93
CA LYS A 53 -12.15 4.10 8.51
C LYS A 53 -12.07 5.61 8.28
N SER A 54 -11.83 6.40 9.32
CA SER A 54 -11.78 7.85 9.25
C SER A 54 -10.51 8.35 8.54
N ILE A 55 -10.63 9.55 7.97
CA ILE A 55 -9.50 10.32 7.46
C ILE A 55 -9.61 11.68 8.13
N VAL A 56 -8.68 12.01 9.02
CA VAL A 56 -8.75 13.23 9.84
C VAL A 56 -7.41 13.94 9.86
N GLU A 57 -7.46 15.27 9.85
CA GLU A 57 -6.28 16.11 10.03
C GLU A 57 -6.23 16.61 11.47
N ARG A 58 -5.06 16.49 12.10
CA ARG A 58 -4.77 17.03 13.42
C ARG A 58 -3.27 17.27 13.59
N ASP A 59 -2.93 18.35 14.27
CA ASP A 59 -1.53 18.69 14.60
C ASP A 59 -0.57 18.70 13.39
N GLY A 60 -1.05 19.21 12.24
CA GLY A 60 -0.27 19.27 11.00
C GLY A 60 0.02 17.90 10.36
N LYS A 61 -0.72 16.87 10.73
CA LYS A 61 -0.64 15.52 10.16
C LYS A 61 -2.02 15.01 9.79
N ILE A 62 -2.11 14.23 8.72
CA ILE A 62 -3.33 13.54 8.31
C ILE A 62 -3.22 12.07 8.74
N PHE A 63 -4.19 11.63 9.52
CA PHE A 63 -4.34 10.25 9.98
C PHE A 63 -5.36 9.54 9.11
N ILE A 64 -4.94 8.48 8.46
CA ILE A 64 -5.78 7.64 7.61
C ILE A 64 -5.96 6.31 8.33
N GLY A 65 -7.17 5.99 8.75
CA GLY A 65 -7.49 4.71 9.39
C GLY A 65 -7.18 3.52 8.49
N GLY A 66 -6.64 2.45 9.04
CA GLY A 66 -6.26 1.25 8.28
C GLY A 66 -7.42 0.59 7.52
N GLY A 67 -8.65 0.82 7.97
CA GLY A 67 -9.90 0.39 7.32
C GLY A 67 -10.44 1.36 6.26
N ALA A 68 -9.82 2.53 6.06
CA ALA A 68 -10.25 3.47 5.03
C ALA A 68 -10.18 2.82 3.66
N SER A 69 -11.27 2.89 2.89
CA SER A 69 -11.33 2.31 1.55
C SER A 69 -10.52 3.15 0.56
N LEU A 70 -10.01 2.53 -0.51
CA LEU A 70 -9.35 3.30 -1.57
C LEU A 70 -10.31 4.31 -2.21
N GLN A 71 -11.64 4.06 -2.17
CA GLN A 71 -12.62 5.03 -2.65
C GLN A 71 -12.70 6.23 -1.72
N SER A 72 -12.77 6.04 -0.39
CA SER A 72 -12.80 7.16 0.55
C SER A 72 -11.51 8.00 0.51
N ILE A 73 -10.36 7.38 0.23
CA ILE A 73 -9.10 8.09 0.01
C ILE A 73 -9.17 8.94 -1.26
N LYS A 74 -9.66 8.37 -2.37
CA LYS A 74 -9.82 9.09 -3.64
C LYS A 74 -10.74 10.30 -3.51
N ASP A 75 -11.81 10.16 -2.73
CA ASP A 75 -12.86 11.19 -2.58
C ASP A 75 -12.58 12.18 -1.44
N SER A 76 -11.46 12.01 -0.72
CA SER A 76 -11.10 12.86 0.41
C SER A 76 -10.79 14.30 -0.02
N GLU A 77 -11.31 15.28 0.71
CA GLU A 77 -11.03 16.70 0.48
C GLU A 77 -9.71 17.14 1.14
N ILE A 78 -9.23 16.43 2.15
CA ILE A 78 -8.04 16.82 2.94
C ILE A 78 -6.75 16.13 2.49
N LEU A 79 -6.86 15.03 1.71
CA LEU A 79 -5.68 14.32 1.23
C LEU A 79 -5.04 15.00 0.02
N PRO A 80 -3.69 15.00 -0.09
CA PRO A 80 -2.99 15.50 -1.26
C PRO A 80 -3.41 14.77 -2.54
N ASP A 81 -3.43 15.50 -3.67
CA ASP A 81 -3.91 14.96 -4.95
C ASP A 81 -3.13 13.73 -5.42
N PHE A 82 -1.83 13.67 -5.17
CA PHE A 82 -1.02 12.51 -5.57
C PHE A 82 -1.37 11.24 -4.78
N ILE A 83 -1.83 11.37 -3.52
CA ILE A 83 -2.35 10.26 -2.71
C ILE A 83 -3.73 9.81 -3.22
N LYS A 84 -4.62 10.76 -3.52
CA LYS A 84 -5.93 10.49 -4.14
C LYS A 84 -5.78 9.81 -5.51
N ASN A 85 -4.82 10.29 -6.31
CA ASN A 85 -4.50 9.71 -7.60
C ASN A 85 -3.99 8.27 -7.46
N ALA A 86 -3.12 7.99 -6.49
CA ALA A 86 -2.64 6.63 -6.22
C ALA A 86 -3.79 5.66 -5.90
N ALA A 87 -4.77 6.08 -5.10
CA ALA A 87 -5.96 5.27 -4.82
C ALA A 87 -6.79 4.99 -6.09
N SER A 88 -6.81 5.93 -7.05
CA SER A 88 -7.50 5.77 -8.35
C SER A 88 -6.84 4.74 -9.28
N PHE A 89 -5.60 4.33 -9.02
CA PHE A 89 -4.91 3.28 -9.81
C PHE A 89 -5.60 1.92 -9.72
N CYS A 90 -6.38 1.68 -8.69
CA CYS A 90 -7.38 0.64 -8.66
C CYS A 90 -8.59 1.10 -9.47
N SER A 91 -8.72 0.64 -10.71
CA SER A 91 -9.72 1.18 -11.65
C SER A 91 -11.16 0.83 -11.33
N SER A 92 -11.43 -0.37 -10.75
CA SER A 92 -12.79 -0.82 -10.41
C SER A 92 -13.31 -0.06 -9.19
N PHE A 93 -14.51 0.52 -9.32
CA PHE A 93 -15.22 1.21 -8.25
C PHE A 93 -15.55 0.24 -7.09
N GLU A 94 -16.05 -0.95 -7.41
CA GLU A 94 -16.40 -1.98 -6.44
C GLU A 94 -15.16 -2.42 -5.65
N LYS A 95 -14.04 -2.62 -6.37
CA LYS A 95 -12.79 -2.99 -5.73
C LYS A 95 -12.27 -1.87 -4.83
N ARG A 96 -12.37 -0.59 -5.24
CA ARG A 96 -11.95 0.52 -4.39
C ARG A 96 -12.81 0.67 -3.14
N ASN A 97 -14.11 0.41 -3.21
CA ASN A 97 -15.00 0.43 -2.03
C ASN A 97 -14.65 -0.66 -1.01
N SER A 98 -14.19 -1.81 -1.48
CA SER A 98 -13.84 -2.95 -0.62
C SER A 98 -12.38 -2.93 -0.16
N ALA A 99 -11.44 -2.56 -1.03
CA ALA A 99 -10.01 -2.56 -0.72
C ALA A 99 -9.68 -1.49 0.31
N THR A 100 -9.05 -1.90 1.42
CA THR A 100 -8.61 -0.98 2.47
C THR A 100 -7.15 -0.59 2.28
N ILE A 101 -6.78 0.61 2.73
CA ILE A 101 -5.39 1.08 2.66
C ILE A 101 -4.46 0.18 3.49
N GLY A 102 -4.89 -0.22 4.69
CA GLY A 102 -4.12 -1.13 5.55
C GLY A 102 -3.87 -2.47 4.86
N GLY A 103 -4.90 -3.05 4.23
CA GLY A 103 -4.76 -4.28 3.45
C GLY A 103 -3.85 -4.11 2.22
N ASN A 104 -3.93 -2.98 1.52
CA ASN A 104 -3.10 -2.72 0.34
C ASN A 104 -1.61 -2.66 0.69
N ILE A 105 -1.23 -1.97 1.79
CA ILE A 105 0.18 -1.85 2.17
C ILE A 105 0.71 -3.07 2.91
N ALA A 106 -0.15 -3.80 3.63
CA ALA A 106 0.27 -4.97 4.43
C ALA A 106 0.77 -6.14 3.56
N LEU A 107 0.28 -6.26 2.35
CA LEU A 107 0.72 -7.26 1.38
C LEU A 107 2.14 -6.98 0.82
N LYS A 108 2.65 -5.76 0.96
CA LYS A 108 4.00 -5.33 0.52
C LYS A 108 4.34 -5.75 -0.92
N ARG A 109 3.35 -5.68 -1.79
CA ARG A 109 3.48 -6.11 -3.17
C ARG A 109 4.20 -5.06 -4.01
N ASP A 110 4.95 -5.52 -5.00
CA ASP A 110 5.61 -4.70 -6.02
C ASP A 110 4.62 -3.93 -6.93
N ASP A 111 3.34 -4.28 -6.92
CA ASP A 111 2.26 -3.63 -7.66
C ASP A 111 1.21 -2.98 -6.72
N SER A 112 1.59 -2.70 -5.45
CA SER A 112 0.73 -1.97 -4.53
C SER A 112 0.43 -0.56 -5.06
N TYR A 113 -0.84 -0.18 -5.09
CA TYR A 113 -1.26 1.13 -5.59
C TYR A 113 -0.74 2.28 -4.75
N MET A 114 -0.61 2.08 -3.43
CA MET A 114 -0.36 3.15 -2.47
C MET A 114 1.10 3.29 -2.05
N LEU A 115 1.89 2.19 -2.05
CA LEU A 115 3.20 2.17 -1.39
C LEU A 115 4.16 3.22 -1.93
N ALA A 116 4.30 3.38 -3.25
CA ALA A 116 5.22 4.38 -3.82
C ALA A 116 4.86 5.81 -3.37
N SER A 117 3.58 6.16 -3.43
CA SER A 117 3.11 7.49 -3.02
C SER A 117 3.24 7.73 -1.53
N LEU A 118 3.01 6.72 -0.70
CA LEU A 118 3.17 6.84 0.75
C LEU A 118 4.65 6.94 1.16
N VAL A 119 5.56 6.22 0.47
CA VAL A 119 7.01 6.35 0.68
C VAL A 119 7.47 7.74 0.26
N ALA A 120 7.05 8.25 -0.89
CA ALA A 120 7.35 9.61 -1.33
C ALA A 120 6.81 10.67 -0.33
N ALA A 121 5.64 10.42 0.26
CA ALA A 121 5.08 11.27 1.31
C ALA A 121 5.82 11.18 2.66
N GLU A 122 6.83 10.32 2.79
CA GLU A 122 7.50 10.02 4.07
C GLU A 122 6.50 9.60 5.16
N ALA A 123 5.52 8.79 4.79
CA ALA A 123 4.47 8.34 5.69
C ALA A 123 5.02 7.49 6.83
N GLU A 124 4.36 7.57 7.98
CA GLU A 124 4.53 6.67 9.10
C GLU A 124 3.36 5.67 9.15
N VAL A 125 3.59 4.49 9.69
CA VAL A 125 2.55 3.50 9.97
C VAL A 125 2.46 3.23 11.46
N ILE A 126 1.24 3.24 12.00
CA ILE A 126 0.92 2.84 13.36
C ILE A 126 0.36 1.42 13.30
N ILE A 127 1.01 0.50 13.99
CA ILE A 127 0.75 -0.94 13.88
C ILE A 127 0.44 -1.50 15.27
N GLU A 128 -0.68 -2.20 15.42
CA GLU A 128 -0.91 -3.06 16.57
C GLU A 128 -0.11 -4.34 16.42
N CYS A 129 0.79 -4.61 17.32
CA CYS A 129 1.65 -5.80 17.36
C CYS A 129 1.39 -6.61 18.63
N HIS A 130 1.87 -7.85 18.70
CA HIS A 130 1.74 -8.69 19.88
C HIS A 130 2.36 -8.02 21.15
N ALA A 131 3.47 -7.30 20.98
CA ALA A 131 4.14 -6.56 22.06
C ALA A 131 3.61 -5.12 22.24
N GLY A 132 2.41 -4.81 21.72
CA GLY A 132 1.79 -3.48 21.78
C GLY A 132 1.99 -2.65 20.49
N GLU A 133 1.52 -1.42 20.56
CA GLU A 133 1.55 -0.49 19.42
C GLU A 133 2.97 -0.06 19.06
N LYS A 134 3.25 0.04 17.76
CA LYS A 134 4.53 0.51 17.22
C LYS A 134 4.30 1.52 16.12
N ILE A 135 5.12 2.56 16.08
CA ILE A 135 5.17 3.55 15.01
C ILE A 135 6.46 3.33 14.22
N LYS A 136 6.37 3.31 12.91
CA LYS A 136 7.53 3.13 12.02
C LYS A 136 7.37 3.96 10.75
N PRO A 137 8.47 4.51 10.19
CA PRO A 137 8.45 4.96 8.80
C PRO A 137 7.97 3.84 7.87
N ILE A 138 7.17 4.18 6.87
CA ILE A 138 6.64 3.17 5.94
C ILE A 138 7.77 2.47 5.16
N SER A 139 8.86 3.17 4.86
CA SER A 139 10.07 2.61 4.24
C SER A 139 10.67 1.47 5.06
N VAL A 140 10.72 1.61 6.38
CA VAL A 140 11.19 0.55 7.30
C VAL A 140 10.15 -0.58 7.44
N TYR A 141 8.85 -0.22 7.41
CA TYR A 141 7.77 -1.21 7.51
C TYR A 141 7.76 -2.19 6.34
N ILE A 142 8.02 -1.72 5.12
CA ILE A 142 7.98 -2.55 3.92
C ILE A 142 9.12 -3.58 3.85
N GLU A 143 10.25 -3.33 4.49
CA GLU A 143 11.44 -4.21 4.44
C GLU A 143 11.28 -5.51 5.25
N LYS A 144 10.50 -5.48 6.34
CA LYS A 144 10.43 -6.59 7.30
C LYS A 144 9.04 -7.21 7.35
N ALA A 145 8.96 -8.54 7.44
CA ALA A 145 7.71 -9.23 7.71
C ALA A 145 7.10 -8.73 9.04
N CYS A 146 5.79 -8.56 9.07
CA CYS A 146 5.05 -8.14 10.25
C CYS A 146 3.73 -8.89 10.34
N LYS A 147 3.46 -9.52 11.49
CA LYS A 147 2.18 -10.15 11.81
C LYS A 147 1.20 -9.19 12.52
N GLY A 148 1.53 -7.91 12.61
CA GLY A 148 0.66 -6.89 13.21
C GLY A 148 -0.40 -6.37 12.24
N VAL A 149 -1.35 -5.63 12.80
CA VAL A 149 -2.44 -4.96 12.06
C VAL A 149 -2.11 -3.48 11.90
N VAL A 150 -2.17 -2.98 10.67
CA VAL A 150 -2.04 -1.54 10.39
C VAL A 150 -3.27 -0.81 10.89
N LYS A 151 -3.10 0.03 11.92
CA LYS A 151 -4.17 0.85 12.52
C LYS A 151 -4.35 2.16 11.77
N TYR A 152 -3.24 2.86 11.54
CA TYR A 152 -3.23 4.15 10.84
C TYR A 152 -2.02 4.26 9.92
N ILE A 153 -2.22 5.03 8.86
CA ILE A 153 -1.16 5.63 8.08
C ILE A 153 -1.19 7.12 8.39
N VAL A 154 -0.03 7.71 8.67
CA VAL A 154 0.12 9.11 9.03
C VAL A 154 1.01 9.79 8.01
N ILE A 155 0.53 10.87 7.42
CA ILE A 155 1.30 11.70 6.48
C ILE A 155 1.34 13.15 6.96
N PRO A 156 2.42 13.91 6.73
CA PRO A 156 2.44 15.34 7.00
C PRO A 156 1.39 16.05 6.14
N SER A 157 0.69 17.03 6.71
CA SER A 157 -0.28 17.87 5.97
C SER A 157 0.40 18.78 4.97
N GLY A 158 -0.35 19.20 3.95
CA GLY A 158 0.11 20.20 2.97
C GLY A 158 1.16 19.71 1.97
N ARG A 159 1.56 18.43 2.00
CA ARG A 159 2.51 17.89 1.03
C ARG A 159 1.99 17.99 -0.39
N LYS A 160 2.88 18.36 -1.31
CA LYS A 160 2.65 18.38 -2.75
C LYS A 160 3.47 17.28 -3.40
N GLY A 161 3.02 16.83 -4.57
CA GLY A 161 3.71 15.80 -5.29
C GLY A 161 2.92 15.28 -6.48
N TRP A 162 3.42 14.24 -7.09
CA TRP A 162 2.72 13.53 -8.16
C TRP A 162 2.84 12.02 -8.01
N SER A 163 1.93 11.30 -8.62
CA SER A 163 2.00 9.85 -8.78
C SER A 163 1.56 9.45 -10.18
N LYS A 164 2.16 8.40 -10.74
CA LYS A 164 1.85 7.88 -12.07
C LYS A 164 1.90 6.37 -12.06
N LYS A 165 0.88 5.73 -12.64
CA LYS A 165 0.85 4.30 -12.92
C LYS A 165 1.06 4.08 -14.41
N ILE A 166 1.91 3.13 -14.78
CA ILE A 166 1.99 2.60 -16.13
C ILE A 166 1.58 1.13 -16.10
N ALA A 167 0.66 0.78 -16.97
CA ALA A 167 0.10 -0.56 -17.11
C ALA A 167 -0.39 -0.75 -18.54
N ILE A 168 -0.64 -1.99 -18.97
CA ILE A 168 -1.17 -2.33 -20.30
C ILE A 168 -2.57 -1.72 -20.50
N SER A 169 -3.37 -1.71 -19.43
CA SER A 169 -4.69 -1.05 -19.42
C SER A 169 -4.96 -0.47 -18.02
N SER A 170 -5.97 0.38 -17.90
CA SER A 170 -6.37 0.94 -16.59
C SER A 170 -6.70 -0.14 -15.55
N ALA A 171 -7.28 -1.26 -15.99
CA ALA A 171 -7.67 -2.38 -15.14
C ALA A 171 -6.51 -3.34 -14.84
N SER A 172 -5.43 -3.31 -15.63
CA SER A 172 -4.29 -4.20 -15.45
C SER A 172 -3.47 -3.84 -14.23
N ARG A 173 -2.77 -4.84 -13.69
CA ARG A 173 -1.72 -4.63 -12.68
C ARG A 173 -0.63 -3.71 -13.26
N ALA A 174 -0.04 -2.90 -12.41
CA ALA A 174 1.00 -1.97 -12.83
C ALA A 174 2.23 -2.70 -13.36
N ILE A 175 2.82 -2.18 -14.43
CA ILE A 175 4.20 -2.45 -14.83
C ILE A 175 5.13 -1.68 -13.89
N LEU A 176 4.81 -0.39 -13.68
CA LEU A 176 5.45 0.44 -12.68
C LEU A 176 4.47 1.46 -12.07
N ILE A 177 4.79 1.91 -10.87
CA ILE A 177 4.18 3.05 -10.21
C ILE A 177 5.30 3.93 -9.70
N ALA A 178 5.32 5.18 -10.14
CA ALA A 178 6.26 6.19 -9.69
C ALA A 178 5.54 7.28 -8.92
N ALA A 179 6.21 7.85 -7.94
CA ALA A 179 5.72 8.99 -7.17
C ALA A 179 6.87 9.89 -6.74
N GLU A 180 6.55 11.15 -6.53
CA GLU A 180 7.46 12.11 -5.94
C GLU A 180 6.68 13.02 -5.00
N SER A 181 7.30 13.41 -3.89
CA SER A 181 6.81 14.46 -3.01
C SER A 181 7.97 15.12 -2.29
N GLU A 182 8.04 16.47 -2.37
CA GLU A 182 9.04 17.30 -1.67
C GLU A 182 10.49 16.78 -1.89
N GLY A 183 10.79 16.35 -3.12
CA GLY A 183 12.13 15.85 -3.51
C GLY A 183 12.43 14.41 -3.07
N VAL A 184 11.45 13.68 -2.55
CA VAL A 184 11.57 12.24 -2.31
C VAL A 184 10.90 11.48 -3.45
N TYR A 185 11.67 10.72 -4.20
CA TYR A 185 11.25 9.91 -5.34
C TYR A 185 11.06 8.46 -4.90
N ALA A 186 10.01 7.82 -5.36
CA ALA A 186 9.75 6.41 -5.12
C ALA A 186 9.31 5.71 -6.40
N LEU A 187 9.80 4.49 -6.60
CA LEU A 187 9.52 3.69 -7.78
C LEU A 187 9.24 2.24 -7.39
N SER A 188 8.07 1.77 -7.70
CA SER A 188 7.64 0.39 -7.61
C SER A 188 7.59 -0.20 -9.01
N VAL A 189 8.32 -1.27 -9.25
CA VAL A 189 8.39 -1.94 -10.56
C VAL A 189 8.09 -3.42 -10.38
N SER A 190 7.26 -3.98 -11.26
CA SER A 190 6.93 -5.40 -11.18
C SER A 190 8.18 -6.28 -11.24
N GLY A 191 8.29 -7.20 -10.28
CA GLY A 191 9.42 -8.11 -10.14
C GLY A 191 10.64 -7.53 -9.42
N SER A 192 10.58 -6.29 -8.91
CA SER A 192 11.68 -5.65 -8.17
C SER A 192 11.18 -5.07 -6.84
N PRO A 193 12.03 -5.00 -5.81
CA PRO A 193 11.68 -4.28 -4.58
C PRO A 193 11.36 -2.80 -4.88
N LEU A 194 10.51 -2.19 -4.05
CA LEU A 194 10.26 -0.75 -4.11
C LEU A 194 11.57 0.00 -3.79
N ALA A 195 11.95 0.93 -4.67
CA ALA A 195 13.11 1.79 -4.49
C ALA A 195 12.67 3.22 -4.19
N PHE A 196 13.44 3.93 -3.39
CA PHE A 196 13.21 5.35 -3.09
C PHE A 196 14.54 6.07 -2.82
N SER A 197 14.59 7.36 -3.14
CA SER A 197 15.78 8.21 -3.00
C SER A 197 15.39 9.69 -3.08
N LYS A 198 16.28 10.57 -2.64
CA LYS A 198 16.22 12.01 -2.96
C LYS A 198 16.82 12.32 -4.33
N ASP A 199 17.47 11.35 -4.97
CA ASP A 199 17.95 11.46 -6.33
C ASP A 199 16.88 10.97 -7.30
N LYS A 200 16.45 11.84 -8.22
CA LYS A 200 15.46 11.48 -9.24
C LYS A 200 15.96 10.41 -10.21
N ASP A 201 17.29 10.28 -10.34
CA ASP A 201 17.91 9.26 -11.18
C ASP A 201 17.96 7.86 -10.53
N LEU A 202 17.24 7.66 -9.41
CA LEU A 202 17.19 6.39 -8.68
C LEU A 202 16.93 5.17 -9.59
N TYR A 203 16.20 5.35 -10.69
CA TYR A 203 15.91 4.27 -11.63
C TYR A 203 17.16 3.72 -12.32
N LYS A 204 18.27 4.48 -12.37
CA LYS A 204 19.55 4.04 -12.96
C LYS A 204 20.26 2.99 -12.09
N SER A 205 19.96 2.97 -10.79
CA SER A 205 20.56 2.04 -9.82
C SER A 205 19.72 0.78 -9.55
N ILE A 206 18.52 0.68 -10.13
CA ILE A 206 17.61 -0.44 -9.91
C ILE A 206 17.93 -1.58 -10.88
N GLU A 207 17.96 -2.81 -10.37
CA GLU A 207 17.95 -4.01 -11.19
C GLU A 207 16.53 -4.29 -11.68
N PHE A 208 16.28 -4.11 -12.97
CA PHE A 208 15.01 -4.44 -13.60
C PHE A 208 14.99 -5.90 -14.02
N LYS A 209 13.86 -6.59 -13.76
CA LYS A 209 13.64 -7.98 -14.13
C LYS A 209 12.51 -8.09 -15.14
N SER A 210 12.71 -8.92 -16.18
CA SER A 210 11.64 -9.26 -17.13
C SER A 210 10.58 -10.12 -16.45
N ASP A 211 9.32 -9.90 -16.78
CA ASP A 211 8.19 -10.73 -16.39
C ASP A 211 7.14 -10.78 -17.52
N TYR A 212 5.99 -11.39 -17.26
CA TYR A 212 4.89 -11.49 -18.25
C TYR A 212 4.30 -10.13 -18.66
N ARG A 213 4.59 -9.05 -17.93
CA ARG A 213 4.06 -7.70 -18.18
C ARG A 213 4.95 -6.93 -19.14
N ALA A 214 6.29 -7.04 -18.99
CA ALA A 214 7.24 -6.30 -19.77
C ALA A 214 8.68 -6.86 -19.62
N SER A 215 9.54 -6.60 -20.65
CA SER A 215 10.97 -6.87 -20.53
C SER A 215 11.66 -5.88 -19.58
N ALA A 216 12.83 -6.25 -19.07
CA ALA A 216 13.65 -5.42 -18.19
C ALA A 216 14.02 -4.08 -18.86
N GLU A 217 14.41 -4.13 -20.14
CA GLU A 217 14.78 -2.94 -20.94
C GLU A 217 13.59 -1.99 -21.08
N TYR A 218 12.41 -2.52 -21.37
CA TYR A 218 11.21 -1.71 -21.53
C TYR A 218 10.79 -1.06 -20.20
N LYS A 219 10.87 -1.78 -19.08
CA LYS A 219 10.62 -1.24 -17.73
C LYS A 219 11.60 -0.10 -17.42
N LYS A 220 12.88 -0.26 -17.72
CA LYS A 220 13.91 0.77 -17.55
C LYS A 220 13.61 2.01 -18.39
N TYR A 221 13.23 1.80 -19.66
CA TYR A 221 12.79 2.89 -20.54
C TYR A 221 11.58 3.61 -19.97
N LEU A 222 10.55 2.90 -19.54
CA LEU A 222 9.36 3.52 -18.94
C LEU A 222 9.69 4.33 -17.69
N ALA A 223 10.60 3.83 -16.84
CA ALA A 223 11.05 4.56 -15.66
C ALA A 223 11.75 5.87 -16.05
N SER A 224 12.66 5.86 -17.04
CA SER A 224 13.32 7.08 -17.52
C SER A 224 12.31 8.10 -18.05
N VAL A 225 11.35 7.67 -18.86
CA VAL A 225 10.29 8.55 -19.41
C VAL A 225 9.49 9.22 -18.29
N VAL A 226 9.07 8.45 -17.26
CA VAL A 226 8.26 9.00 -16.16
C VAL A 226 9.00 10.07 -15.37
N PHE A 227 10.30 9.88 -15.11
CA PHE A 227 11.09 10.83 -14.35
C PHE A 227 11.63 11.98 -15.21
N ASP A 228 11.88 11.79 -16.51
CA ASP A 228 12.40 12.82 -17.41
C ASP A 228 11.31 13.79 -17.91
N GLU A 229 10.09 13.31 -18.20
CA GLU A 229 8.96 14.15 -18.63
C GLU A 229 8.51 15.19 -17.57
N ARG A 230 8.97 15.07 -16.34
CA ARG A 230 8.64 15.95 -15.21
C ARG A 230 9.77 16.93 -14.86
N ARG A 231 10.45 17.46 -15.89
CA ARG A 231 11.42 18.56 -15.75
C ARG A 231 10.74 19.92 -15.59
#